data_b7203e9ffbd84a4a45171d64f68023af
#
_entry.id   b7203e9ffbd84a4a45171d64f68023af
#
_cell.length_a   1.000
_cell.length_b   1.000
_cell.length_c   1.000
_cell.angle_alpha   90.00
_cell.angle_beta   90.00
_cell.angle_gamma   90.00
#
_symmetry.space_group_name_H-M   'P 1'
#
loop_
_entity.id
_entity.type
_entity.pdbx_description
1 polymer ?
#
loop_
_entity_poly.entity_id
_entity_poly.type
_entity_poly.pdbx_seq_one_letter_code
_entity_poly.pdbx_strand_id
1 'polypeptide(L)'
;MGHKEGEVLQHSMITNSIERAQKKVEENNFGIRKNLLEYDDVMNTQRNAIYKRRNHALLGERLSIDIDNAMYDVCADFANQFDNYRDEQAFKLEVIKHLAIDPSLEGINFAKASSQELTEHLYQQVAAAYEHKWKSIQEQMLPSLKQIYNDNHQAPGNIVVPFTDGIRGLQIYLPLQEAIEQEGKTVSKSLEKAITLALIDDAWKDHLRGMDDLRQSVRNATYEQKDPLLIYKFEAFKLFQQMMLDTNKTIISFLMRAGIPVENGPETVKSIPNQHTDMSSMRTKHEQFGDDQPEHDASYANAEAPKRMPIEAAPKIGRNDVCPCGSGKKFKSCHGRGV
;
A
#
# COMPACT_ATOMS: atom_id res chain seq x y z
N MET A 1 38.59 49.08 -20.53
CA MET A 1 37.79 49.98 -19.73
C MET A 1 38.06 49.64 -18.28
N GLY A 2 38.75 50.49 -17.53
CA GLY A 2 39.08 50.26 -16.15
C GLY A 2 37.92 50.70 -15.24
N HIS A 3 37.07 49.75 -14.83
CA HIS A 3 36.05 50.03 -13.84
C HIS A 3 36.65 49.89 -12.43
N LYS A 4 36.27 50.78 -11.54
CA LYS A 4 36.68 50.76 -10.14
C LYS A 4 35.73 49.79 -9.38
N GLU A 5 36.27 49.08 -8.42
CA GLU A 5 35.48 48.19 -7.55
C GLU A 5 34.36 49.00 -6.88
N GLY A 6 33.09 48.58 -7.04
CA GLY A 6 31.90 49.27 -6.55
C GLY A 6 31.20 50.20 -7.56
N GLU A 7 31.68 50.33 -8.79
CA GLU A 7 31.03 51.16 -9.83
C GLU A 7 29.84 50.42 -10.43
N VAL A 8 28.65 51.05 -10.41
CA VAL A 8 27.42 50.47 -11.01
C VAL A 8 27.47 50.71 -12.54
N LEU A 9 27.58 49.62 -13.27
CA LEU A 9 27.56 49.65 -14.75
C LEU A 9 26.15 49.91 -15.27
N GLN A 10 25.88 51.16 -15.65
CA GLN A 10 24.59 51.55 -16.25
C GLN A 10 24.77 51.74 -17.77
N HIS A 11 24.66 50.67 -18.51
CA HIS A 11 24.64 50.71 -19.96
C HIS A 11 23.45 49.96 -20.51
N SER A 12 22.63 50.58 -21.37
CA SER A 12 21.38 50.02 -21.89
C SER A 12 21.57 48.65 -22.55
N MET A 13 22.68 48.42 -23.23
CA MET A 13 23.01 47.13 -23.85
C MET A 13 23.24 46.03 -22.79
N ILE A 14 23.87 46.35 -21.66
CA ILE A 14 24.11 45.42 -20.56
C ILE A 14 22.80 45.11 -19.86
N THR A 15 22.00 46.12 -19.55
CA THR A 15 20.67 45.96 -18.94
C THR A 15 19.77 45.08 -19.80
N ASN A 16 19.67 45.35 -21.09
CA ASN A 16 18.88 44.54 -22.02
C ASN A 16 19.41 43.08 -22.14
N SER A 17 20.72 42.89 -22.07
CA SER A 17 21.33 41.55 -22.09
C SER A 17 21.01 40.76 -20.83
N ILE A 18 21.07 41.39 -19.65
CA ILE A 18 20.70 40.78 -18.37
C ILE A 18 19.22 40.45 -18.36
N GLU A 19 18.34 41.34 -18.80
CA GLU A 19 16.90 41.11 -18.87
C GLU A 19 16.56 39.92 -19.76
N ARG A 20 17.19 39.85 -20.96
CA ARG A 20 17.00 38.67 -21.85
C ARG A 20 17.49 37.37 -21.23
N ALA A 21 18.63 37.40 -20.53
CA ALA A 21 19.16 36.23 -19.85
C ALA A 21 18.23 35.77 -18.71
N GLN A 22 17.74 36.71 -17.89
CA GLN A 22 16.79 36.43 -16.82
C GLN A 22 15.49 35.81 -17.36
N LYS A 23 14.92 36.42 -18.42
CA LYS A 23 13.71 35.93 -19.08
C LYS A 23 13.90 34.49 -19.60
N LYS A 24 15.04 34.20 -20.23
CA LYS A 24 15.34 32.85 -20.73
C LYS A 24 15.49 31.82 -19.61
N VAL A 25 16.10 32.21 -18.48
CA VAL A 25 16.20 31.35 -17.28
C VAL A 25 14.83 31.12 -16.69
N GLU A 26 13.99 32.14 -16.61
CA GLU A 26 12.63 32.04 -16.10
C GLU A 26 11.75 31.13 -16.98
N GLU A 27 11.81 31.29 -18.32
CA GLU A 27 11.12 30.42 -19.28
C GLU A 27 11.55 28.96 -19.15
N ASN A 28 12.86 28.72 -18.98
CA ASN A 28 13.38 27.35 -18.75
C ASN A 28 12.89 26.76 -17.43
N ASN A 29 12.96 27.53 -16.34
CA ASN A 29 12.48 27.08 -15.03
C ASN A 29 10.96 26.87 -15.02
N PHE A 30 10.21 27.70 -15.75
CA PHE A 30 8.77 27.51 -15.94
C PHE A 30 8.48 26.17 -16.66
N GLY A 31 9.20 25.85 -17.74
CA GLY A 31 9.08 24.61 -18.47
C GLY A 31 9.35 23.40 -17.59
N ILE A 32 10.40 23.46 -16.76
CA ILE A 32 10.73 22.38 -15.80
C ILE A 32 9.60 22.19 -14.78
N ARG A 33 9.11 23.28 -14.17
CA ARG A 33 8.01 23.21 -13.20
C ARG A 33 6.73 22.68 -13.82
N LYS A 34 6.39 23.12 -15.03
CA LYS A 34 5.22 22.63 -15.77
C LYS A 34 5.29 21.13 -16.00
N ASN A 35 6.42 20.63 -16.48
CA ASN A 35 6.62 19.20 -16.67
C ASN A 35 6.48 18.41 -15.37
N LEU A 36 7.02 18.89 -14.25
CA LEU A 36 6.87 18.25 -12.96
C LEU A 36 5.41 18.13 -12.55
N LEU A 37 4.62 19.21 -12.70
CA LEU A 37 3.19 19.19 -12.40
C LEU A 37 2.43 18.18 -13.26
N GLU A 38 2.76 18.07 -14.56
CA GLU A 38 2.10 17.11 -15.45
C GLU A 38 2.36 15.65 -15.07
N TYR A 39 3.54 15.32 -14.52
CA TYR A 39 3.81 14.00 -13.91
C TYR A 39 3.05 13.80 -12.60
N ASP A 40 3.01 14.83 -11.75
CA ASP A 40 2.35 14.77 -10.46
C ASP A 40 0.83 14.67 -10.58
N ASP A 41 0.23 15.25 -11.62
CA ASP A 41 -1.22 15.13 -11.90
C ASP A 41 -1.68 13.70 -12.12
N VAL A 42 -0.85 12.87 -12.79
CA VAL A 42 -1.15 11.44 -12.96
C VAL A 42 -1.21 10.75 -11.59
N MET A 43 -0.19 10.98 -10.76
CA MET A 43 -0.13 10.40 -9.42
C MET A 43 -1.25 10.90 -8.51
N ASN A 44 -1.62 12.18 -8.60
CA ASN A 44 -2.72 12.76 -7.83
C ASN A 44 -4.05 12.14 -8.20
N THR A 45 -4.29 11.90 -9.49
CA THR A 45 -5.51 11.26 -9.98
C THR A 45 -5.63 9.83 -9.42
N GLN A 46 -4.57 9.05 -9.48
CA GLN A 46 -4.53 7.69 -8.93
C GLN A 46 -4.69 7.69 -7.41
N ARG A 47 -3.99 8.59 -6.71
CA ARG A 47 -4.11 8.76 -5.26
C ARG A 47 -5.55 9.06 -4.83
N ASN A 48 -6.21 9.98 -5.52
CA ASN A 48 -7.59 10.32 -5.22
C ASN A 48 -8.54 9.14 -5.41
N ALA A 49 -8.34 8.31 -6.44
CA ALA A 49 -9.12 7.10 -6.66
C ALA A 49 -8.93 6.08 -5.52
N ILE A 50 -7.68 5.85 -5.11
CA ILE A 50 -7.36 4.95 -3.98
C ILE A 50 -7.92 5.48 -2.66
N TYR A 51 -7.76 6.77 -2.37
CA TYR A 51 -8.27 7.36 -1.13
C TYR A 51 -9.80 7.34 -1.07
N LYS A 52 -10.46 7.54 -2.20
CA LYS A 52 -11.91 7.40 -2.27
C LYS A 52 -12.35 5.97 -1.91
N ARG A 53 -11.72 4.96 -2.50
CA ARG A 53 -12.01 3.55 -2.21
C ARG A 53 -11.67 3.19 -0.75
N ARG A 54 -10.55 3.69 -0.25
CA ARG A 54 -10.16 3.52 1.16
C ARG A 54 -11.18 4.14 2.12
N ASN A 55 -11.71 5.32 1.78
CA ASN A 55 -12.76 5.97 2.58
C ASN A 55 -14.07 5.17 2.56
N HIS A 56 -14.47 4.60 1.41
CA HIS A 56 -15.63 3.68 1.37
C HIS A 56 -15.45 2.50 2.32
N ALA A 57 -14.27 1.88 2.32
CA ALA A 57 -13.96 0.80 3.24
C ALA A 57 -13.95 1.28 4.71
N LEU A 58 -13.37 2.46 4.99
CA LEU A 58 -13.24 3.00 6.34
C LEU A 58 -14.61 3.38 6.95
N LEU A 59 -15.46 4.04 6.17
CA LEU A 59 -16.78 4.47 6.59
C LEU A 59 -17.82 3.34 6.49
N GLY A 60 -17.61 2.35 5.62
CA GLY A 60 -18.48 1.19 5.44
C GLY A 60 -19.74 1.47 4.60
N GLU A 61 -19.96 2.71 4.15
CA GLU A 61 -21.22 3.10 3.49
C GLU A 61 -21.41 2.48 2.10
N ARG A 62 -20.32 2.20 1.37
CA ARG A 62 -20.34 1.65 0.00
C ARG A 62 -19.49 0.39 -0.16
N LEU A 63 -18.99 -0.15 0.93
CA LEU A 63 -18.05 -1.27 0.90
C LEU A 63 -18.66 -2.50 0.22
N SER A 64 -19.92 -2.83 0.51
CA SER A 64 -20.61 -3.96 -0.12
C SER A 64 -20.70 -3.83 -1.64
N ILE A 65 -20.96 -2.62 -2.14
CA ILE A 65 -20.99 -2.35 -3.59
C ILE A 65 -19.59 -2.48 -4.19
N ASP A 66 -18.56 -2.00 -3.49
CA ASP A 66 -17.18 -2.10 -3.95
C ASP A 66 -16.70 -3.57 -3.99
N ILE A 67 -17.12 -4.41 -3.02
CA ILE A 67 -16.84 -5.85 -3.00
C ILE A 67 -17.59 -6.56 -4.14
N ASP A 68 -18.85 -6.22 -4.35
CA ASP A 68 -19.67 -6.78 -5.43
C ASP A 68 -19.09 -6.47 -6.81
N ASN A 69 -18.73 -5.21 -7.05
CA ASN A 69 -18.02 -4.81 -8.26
C ASN A 69 -16.68 -5.54 -8.41
N ALA A 70 -15.93 -5.71 -7.33
CA ALA A 70 -14.66 -6.44 -7.36
C ALA A 70 -14.86 -7.92 -7.71
N MET A 71 -15.93 -8.57 -7.24
CA MET A 71 -16.29 -9.94 -7.65
C MET A 71 -16.57 -10.00 -9.16
N TYR A 72 -17.35 -9.05 -9.67
CA TYR A 72 -17.66 -8.97 -11.10
C TYR A 72 -16.38 -8.77 -11.94
N ASP A 73 -15.52 -7.83 -11.55
CA ASP A 73 -14.25 -7.55 -12.25
C ASP A 73 -13.35 -8.79 -12.29
N VAL A 74 -13.28 -9.54 -11.18
CA VAL A 74 -12.48 -10.77 -11.10
C VAL A 74 -13.06 -11.86 -12.01
N CYS A 75 -14.38 -12.02 -12.05
CA CYS A 75 -15.04 -12.97 -12.95
C CYS A 75 -14.82 -12.57 -14.41
N ALA A 76 -14.90 -11.28 -14.74
CA ALA A 76 -14.65 -10.75 -16.06
C ALA A 76 -13.20 -11.00 -16.52
N ASP A 77 -12.25 -10.84 -15.60
CA ASP A 77 -10.84 -11.10 -15.91
C ASP A 77 -10.60 -12.59 -16.20
N PHE A 78 -11.17 -13.51 -15.41
CA PHE A 78 -11.09 -14.95 -15.72
C PHE A 78 -11.74 -15.27 -17.07
N ALA A 79 -12.93 -14.75 -17.36
CA ALA A 79 -13.59 -14.98 -18.64
C ALA A 79 -12.75 -14.47 -19.82
N ASN A 80 -12.13 -13.29 -19.69
CA ASN A 80 -11.30 -12.70 -20.74
C ASN A 80 -9.97 -13.45 -20.94
N GLN A 81 -9.33 -13.95 -19.88
CA GLN A 81 -8.10 -14.74 -19.99
C GLN A 81 -8.28 -16.01 -20.81
N PHE A 82 -9.46 -16.65 -20.71
CA PHE A 82 -9.77 -17.89 -21.40
C PHE A 82 -10.53 -17.72 -22.71
N ASP A 83 -10.81 -16.49 -23.11
CA ASP A 83 -11.52 -16.21 -24.37
C ASP A 83 -10.77 -16.71 -25.62
N ASN A 84 -9.44 -16.67 -25.59
CA ASN A 84 -8.58 -17.08 -26.71
C ASN A 84 -8.25 -18.58 -26.72
N TYR A 85 -8.17 -19.23 -25.56
CA TYR A 85 -7.67 -20.61 -25.45
C TYR A 85 -8.77 -21.65 -25.25
N ARG A 86 -9.96 -21.26 -24.79
CA ARG A 86 -11.15 -22.11 -24.59
C ARG A 86 -10.88 -23.45 -23.94
N ASP A 87 -9.93 -23.52 -23.01
CA ASP A 87 -9.66 -24.69 -22.21
C ASP A 87 -10.52 -24.67 -20.95
N GLU A 88 -11.57 -25.50 -20.97
CA GLU A 88 -12.53 -25.61 -19.84
C GLU A 88 -11.88 -26.11 -18.56
N GLN A 89 -10.96 -27.06 -18.66
CA GLN A 89 -10.32 -27.63 -17.45
C GLN A 89 -9.38 -26.63 -16.81
N ALA A 90 -8.58 -25.93 -17.62
CA ALA A 90 -7.70 -24.87 -17.13
C ALA A 90 -8.50 -23.72 -16.51
N PHE A 91 -9.63 -23.33 -17.11
CA PHE A 91 -10.54 -22.34 -16.57
C PHE A 91 -11.07 -22.75 -15.18
N LYS A 92 -11.66 -23.94 -15.06
CA LYS A 92 -12.16 -24.45 -13.79
C LYS A 92 -11.08 -24.48 -12.72
N LEU A 93 -9.90 -24.94 -13.09
CA LEU A 93 -8.78 -25.04 -12.14
C LEU A 93 -8.31 -23.68 -11.61
N GLU A 94 -8.28 -22.66 -12.49
CA GLU A 94 -7.93 -21.29 -12.08
C GLU A 94 -9.02 -20.67 -11.18
N VAL A 95 -10.30 -20.90 -11.49
CA VAL A 95 -11.42 -20.47 -10.64
C VAL A 95 -11.36 -21.15 -9.27
N ILE A 96 -11.16 -22.47 -9.21
CA ILE A 96 -11.04 -23.22 -7.94
C ILE A 96 -9.85 -22.65 -7.12
N LYS A 97 -8.72 -22.42 -7.78
CA LYS A 97 -7.51 -21.92 -7.13
C LYS A 97 -7.71 -20.54 -6.50
N HIS A 98 -8.45 -19.66 -7.12
CA HIS A 98 -8.63 -18.27 -6.66
C HIS A 98 -9.92 -18.08 -5.85
N LEU A 99 -11.01 -18.71 -6.23
CA LEU A 99 -12.33 -18.48 -5.65
C LEU A 99 -12.84 -19.63 -4.77
N ALA A 100 -12.11 -20.75 -4.75
CA ALA A 100 -12.44 -21.94 -3.95
C ALA A 100 -13.86 -22.50 -4.25
N ILE A 101 -14.35 -22.32 -5.47
CA ILE A 101 -15.59 -22.89 -5.98
C ILE A 101 -15.31 -23.73 -7.23
N ASP A 102 -16.05 -24.81 -7.43
CA ASP A 102 -16.06 -25.56 -8.67
C ASP A 102 -17.17 -24.98 -9.57
N PRO A 103 -16.83 -24.21 -10.63
CA PRO A 103 -17.84 -23.56 -11.44
C PRO A 103 -18.58 -24.58 -12.30
N SER A 104 -19.92 -24.62 -12.17
CA SER A 104 -20.76 -25.38 -13.09
C SER A 104 -20.87 -24.62 -14.42
N LEU A 105 -20.60 -25.30 -15.52
CA LEU A 105 -20.77 -24.78 -16.88
C LEU A 105 -22.04 -25.39 -17.55
N GLU A 106 -22.95 -25.96 -16.74
CA GLU A 106 -24.23 -26.47 -17.25
C GLU A 106 -25.06 -25.32 -17.84
N GLY A 107 -25.56 -25.54 -19.04
CA GLY A 107 -26.38 -24.57 -19.76
C GLY A 107 -25.58 -23.55 -20.61
N ILE A 108 -24.24 -23.53 -20.49
CA ILE A 108 -23.38 -22.68 -21.32
C ILE A 108 -22.49 -23.54 -22.22
N ASN A 109 -22.46 -23.22 -23.50
CA ASN A 109 -21.47 -23.80 -24.41
C ASN A 109 -20.16 -23.01 -24.27
N PHE A 110 -19.25 -23.45 -23.41
CA PHE A 110 -17.97 -22.79 -23.12
C PHE A 110 -17.16 -22.45 -24.36
N ALA A 111 -17.22 -23.31 -25.40
CA ALA A 111 -16.49 -23.08 -26.65
C ALA A 111 -17.05 -21.93 -27.50
N LYS A 112 -18.31 -21.54 -27.31
CA LYS A 112 -19.01 -20.53 -28.13
C LYS A 112 -19.51 -19.33 -27.31
N ALA A 113 -19.58 -19.45 -26.01
CA ALA A 113 -20.07 -18.39 -25.13
C ALA A 113 -19.22 -17.12 -25.29
N SER A 114 -19.83 -15.95 -25.23
CA SER A 114 -19.09 -14.69 -25.14
C SER A 114 -18.44 -14.54 -23.78
N SER A 115 -17.36 -13.77 -23.70
CA SER A 115 -16.74 -13.41 -22.42
C SER A 115 -17.76 -12.83 -21.43
N GLN A 116 -18.71 -12.05 -21.91
CA GLN A 116 -19.74 -11.45 -21.08
C GLN A 116 -20.71 -12.51 -20.50
N GLU A 117 -21.21 -13.44 -21.33
CA GLU A 117 -22.06 -14.53 -20.84
C GLU A 117 -21.35 -15.40 -19.81
N LEU A 118 -20.08 -15.70 -20.04
CA LEU A 118 -19.26 -16.46 -19.10
C LEU A 118 -19.03 -15.69 -17.80
N THR A 119 -18.82 -14.39 -17.90
CA THR A 119 -18.67 -13.49 -16.72
C THR A 119 -19.93 -13.49 -15.86
N GLU A 120 -21.09 -13.26 -16.48
CA GLU A 120 -22.36 -13.21 -15.76
C GLU A 120 -22.70 -14.53 -15.09
N HIS A 121 -22.47 -15.64 -15.80
CA HIS A 121 -22.71 -16.98 -15.27
C HIS A 121 -21.79 -17.30 -14.10
N LEU A 122 -20.49 -17.02 -14.22
CA LEU A 122 -19.53 -17.21 -13.14
C LEU A 122 -19.85 -16.31 -11.93
N TYR A 123 -20.15 -15.03 -12.18
CA TYR A 123 -20.47 -14.06 -11.14
C TYR A 123 -21.68 -14.51 -10.31
N GLN A 124 -22.74 -15.00 -10.92
CA GLN A 124 -23.92 -15.50 -10.19
C GLN A 124 -23.57 -16.66 -9.25
N GLN A 125 -22.70 -17.58 -9.67
CA GLN A 125 -22.25 -18.68 -8.85
C GLN A 125 -21.35 -18.23 -7.69
N VAL A 126 -20.43 -17.29 -7.97
CA VAL A 126 -19.53 -16.71 -6.96
C VAL A 126 -20.32 -15.96 -5.89
N ALA A 127 -21.27 -15.11 -6.31
CA ALA A 127 -22.12 -14.36 -5.39
C ALA A 127 -22.97 -15.29 -4.50
N ALA A 128 -23.62 -16.29 -5.09
CA ALA A 128 -24.41 -17.28 -4.33
C ALA A 128 -23.53 -18.08 -3.34
N ALA A 129 -22.34 -18.50 -3.75
CA ALA A 129 -21.40 -19.22 -2.90
C ALA A 129 -20.90 -18.33 -1.75
N TYR A 130 -20.66 -17.05 -2.02
CA TYR A 130 -20.26 -16.07 -1.01
C TYR A 130 -21.34 -15.87 0.05
N GLU A 131 -22.58 -15.63 -0.35
CA GLU A 131 -23.71 -15.50 0.56
C GLU A 131 -23.93 -16.76 1.42
N HIS A 132 -23.92 -17.93 0.79
CA HIS A 132 -24.09 -19.20 1.48
C HIS A 132 -22.99 -19.42 2.53
N LYS A 133 -21.74 -19.15 2.16
CA LYS A 133 -20.59 -19.28 3.06
C LYS A 133 -20.75 -18.39 4.29
N TRP A 134 -21.05 -17.12 4.10
CA TRP A 134 -21.17 -16.18 5.21
C TRP A 134 -22.36 -16.50 6.11
N LYS A 135 -23.46 -16.96 5.55
CA LYS A 135 -24.60 -17.44 6.32
C LYS A 135 -24.22 -18.65 7.20
N SER A 136 -23.49 -19.60 6.65
CA SER A 136 -23.00 -20.75 7.40
C SER A 136 -22.05 -20.36 8.55
N ILE A 137 -21.12 -19.43 8.30
CA ILE A 137 -20.22 -18.91 9.35
C ILE A 137 -21.01 -18.19 10.44
N GLN A 138 -22.00 -17.36 10.09
CA GLN A 138 -22.86 -16.66 11.04
C GLN A 138 -23.64 -17.66 11.92
N GLU A 139 -24.26 -18.67 11.32
CA GLU A 139 -25.00 -19.71 12.04
C GLU A 139 -24.11 -20.51 13.02
N GLN A 140 -22.88 -20.78 12.63
CA GLN A 140 -21.91 -21.48 13.49
C GLN A 140 -21.38 -20.62 14.64
N MET A 141 -21.22 -19.30 14.41
CA MET A 141 -20.67 -18.39 15.43
C MET A 141 -21.71 -17.93 16.46
N LEU A 142 -22.96 -17.78 16.09
CA LEU A 142 -24.01 -17.23 16.95
C LEU A 142 -24.12 -17.90 18.31
N PRO A 143 -24.10 -19.25 18.43
CA PRO A 143 -24.15 -19.92 19.73
C PRO A 143 -22.97 -19.52 20.64
N SER A 144 -21.75 -19.52 20.09
CA SER A 144 -20.54 -19.15 20.84
C SER A 144 -20.55 -17.70 21.29
N LEU A 145 -21.04 -16.78 20.43
CA LEU A 145 -21.18 -15.35 20.79
C LEU A 145 -22.19 -15.16 21.93
N LYS A 146 -23.32 -15.85 21.89
CA LYS A 146 -24.33 -15.83 22.95
C LYS A 146 -23.80 -16.42 24.25
N GLN A 147 -23.04 -17.49 24.20
CA GLN A 147 -22.39 -18.07 25.37
C GLN A 147 -21.42 -17.09 26.02
N ILE A 148 -20.51 -16.49 25.24
CA ILE A 148 -19.56 -15.48 25.75
C ILE A 148 -20.30 -14.28 26.38
N TYR A 149 -21.42 -13.86 25.80
CA TYR A 149 -22.23 -12.78 26.34
C TYR A 149 -22.85 -13.12 27.69
N ASN A 150 -23.37 -14.34 27.82
CA ASN A 150 -23.97 -14.82 29.05
C ASN A 150 -22.94 -15.05 30.19
N ASP A 151 -21.73 -15.47 29.84
CA ASP A 151 -20.64 -15.70 30.79
C ASP A 151 -20.03 -14.40 31.31
N ASN A 152 -20.07 -13.33 30.52
CA ASN A 152 -19.53 -12.01 30.84
C ASN A 152 -20.57 -11.02 31.38
N HIS A 153 -21.33 -11.39 32.40
CA HIS A 153 -22.49 -10.64 32.93
C HIS A 153 -22.26 -9.17 33.36
N GLN A 154 -21.07 -8.60 33.23
CA GLN A 154 -20.79 -7.27 33.82
C GLN A 154 -20.18 -6.23 32.89
N ALA A 155 -19.76 -6.53 31.67
CA ALA A 155 -19.31 -5.50 30.72
C ALA A 155 -19.47 -5.98 29.27
N PRO A 156 -20.20 -5.24 28.42
CA PRO A 156 -20.16 -5.47 26.98
C PRO A 156 -18.71 -5.22 26.49
N GLY A 157 -17.95 -6.29 26.37
CA GLY A 157 -16.57 -6.22 25.92
C GLY A 157 -16.46 -6.30 24.39
N ASN A 158 -15.29 -5.95 23.88
CA ASN A 158 -14.94 -6.25 22.50
C ASN A 158 -14.48 -7.71 22.39
N ILE A 159 -14.83 -8.35 21.29
CA ILE A 159 -14.32 -9.68 20.95
C ILE A 159 -13.32 -9.59 19.81
N VAL A 160 -12.43 -10.56 19.79
CA VAL A 160 -11.48 -10.76 18.68
C VAL A 160 -11.84 -12.05 17.98
N VAL A 161 -12.06 -11.97 16.69
CA VAL A 161 -12.32 -13.14 15.85
C VAL A 161 -11.19 -13.28 14.86
N PRO A 162 -10.41 -14.36 14.94
CA PRO A 162 -9.36 -14.65 13.97
C PRO A 162 -9.97 -15.26 12.70
N PHE A 163 -9.47 -14.83 11.56
CA PHE A 163 -9.76 -15.41 10.25
C PHE A 163 -8.47 -15.76 9.53
N THR A 164 -8.51 -16.83 8.75
CA THR A 164 -7.39 -17.22 7.90
C THR A 164 -7.88 -17.84 6.59
N ASP A 165 -7.16 -17.60 5.51
CA ASP A 165 -7.33 -18.29 4.22
C ASP A 165 -6.33 -19.43 4.03
N GLY A 166 -5.56 -19.77 5.09
CA GLY A 166 -4.48 -20.73 5.06
C GLY A 166 -3.11 -20.16 4.69
N ILE A 167 -3.06 -18.91 4.17
CA ILE A 167 -1.83 -18.19 3.80
C ILE A 167 -1.67 -16.96 4.68
N ARG A 168 -2.76 -16.22 4.89
CA ARG A 168 -2.79 -14.97 5.68
C ARG A 168 -3.73 -15.13 6.86
N GLY A 169 -3.35 -14.58 8.00
CA GLY A 169 -4.19 -14.45 9.18
C GLY A 169 -4.59 -13.00 9.41
N LEU A 170 -5.85 -12.79 9.78
CA LEU A 170 -6.37 -11.47 10.11
C LEU A 170 -7.22 -11.59 11.38
N GLN A 171 -7.07 -10.64 12.30
CA GLN A 171 -7.88 -10.53 13.50
C GLN A 171 -8.81 -9.33 13.38
N ILE A 172 -10.10 -9.55 13.58
CA ILE A 172 -11.08 -8.47 13.61
C ILE A 172 -11.54 -8.20 15.04
N TYR A 173 -11.71 -6.94 15.36
CA TYR A 173 -12.15 -6.43 16.66
C TYR A 173 -13.55 -5.86 16.50
N LEU A 174 -14.51 -6.33 17.27
CA LEU A 174 -15.89 -5.83 17.20
C LEU A 174 -16.57 -5.90 18.57
N PRO A 175 -17.55 -5.00 18.83
CA PRO A 175 -18.37 -5.05 20.03
C PRO A 175 -19.24 -6.31 20.06
N LEU A 176 -19.19 -7.07 21.15
CA LEU A 176 -19.93 -8.32 21.29
C LEU A 176 -21.45 -8.09 21.19
N GLN A 177 -21.95 -7.03 21.82
CA GLN A 177 -23.36 -6.68 21.80
C GLN A 177 -23.86 -6.44 20.37
N GLU A 178 -23.14 -5.66 19.59
CA GLU A 178 -23.50 -5.38 18.19
C GLU A 178 -23.45 -6.65 17.32
N ALA A 179 -22.48 -7.52 17.57
CA ALA A 179 -22.37 -8.79 16.84
C ALA A 179 -23.57 -9.71 17.09
N ILE A 180 -24.14 -9.69 18.30
CA ILE A 180 -25.34 -10.48 18.65
C ILE A 180 -26.60 -9.83 18.10
N GLU A 181 -26.77 -8.51 18.27
CA GLU A 181 -27.93 -7.77 17.80
C GLU A 181 -28.12 -7.84 16.28
N GLN A 182 -27.03 -7.86 15.54
CA GLN A 182 -27.03 -7.99 14.08
C GLN A 182 -26.85 -9.43 13.59
N GLU A 183 -27.06 -10.43 14.46
CA GLU A 183 -27.01 -11.87 14.12
C GLU A 183 -25.72 -12.28 13.41
N GLY A 184 -24.57 -11.67 13.78
CA GLY A 184 -23.26 -11.97 13.20
C GLY A 184 -22.96 -11.27 11.87
N LYS A 185 -23.86 -10.48 11.30
CA LYS A 185 -23.63 -9.74 10.04
C LYS A 185 -22.51 -8.69 10.17
N THR A 186 -22.30 -8.16 11.36
CA THR A 186 -21.20 -7.24 11.67
C THR A 186 -19.83 -7.90 11.46
N VAL A 187 -19.73 -9.21 11.67
CA VAL A 187 -18.47 -9.96 11.53
C VAL A 187 -18.00 -9.97 10.08
N SER A 188 -18.89 -10.32 9.12
CA SER A 188 -18.54 -10.30 7.70
C SER A 188 -18.14 -8.90 7.22
N LYS A 189 -18.93 -7.87 7.58
CA LYS A 189 -18.63 -6.48 7.24
C LYS A 189 -17.30 -5.99 7.83
N SER A 190 -17.01 -6.37 9.07
CA SER A 190 -15.74 -6.02 9.71
C SER A 190 -14.55 -6.71 9.05
N LEU A 191 -14.72 -7.95 8.60
CA LEU A 191 -13.67 -8.65 7.85
C LEU A 191 -13.48 -8.05 6.46
N GLU A 192 -14.56 -7.79 5.72
CA GLU A 192 -14.51 -7.09 4.43
C GLU A 192 -13.75 -5.76 4.54
N LYS A 193 -14.08 -4.97 5.57
CA LYS A 193 -13.41 -3.70 5.88
C LYS A 193 -11.93 -3.89 6.16
N ALA A 194 -11.58 -4.78 7.07
CA ALA A 194 -10.21 -4.97 7.53
C ALA A 194 -9.29 -5.49 6.41
N ILE A 195 -9.74 -6.50 5.64
CA ILE A 195 -8.95 -7.04 4.53
C ILE A 195 -8.80 -6.05 3.39
N THR A 196 -9.88 -5.32 3.06
CA THR A 196 -9.83 -4.31 1.99
C THR A 196 -8.85 -3.20 2.33
N LEU A 197 -8.86 -2.68 3.57
CA LEU A 197 -7.91 -1.65 4.00
C LEU A 197 -6.47 -2.16 3.97
N ALA A 198 -6.23 -3.35 4.52
CA ALA A 198 -4.88 -3.92 4.57
C ALA A 198 -4.29 -4.12 3.16
N LEU A 199 -5.06 -4.71 2.25
CA LEU A 199 -4.58 -5.03 0.90
C LEU A 199 -4.46 -3.81 0.00
N ILE A 200 -5.35 -2.82 0.13
CA ILE A 200 -5.22 -1.55 -0.61
C ILE A 200 -3.97 -0.80 -0.16
N ASP A 201 -3.71 -0.74 1.16
CA ASP A 201 -2.56 0.00 1.69
C ASP A 201 -1.24 -0.65 1.25
N ASP A 202 -1.15 -1.98 1.22
CA ASP A 202 0.05 -2.69 0.76
C ASP A 202 0.24 -2.57 -0.76
N ALA A 203 -0.81 -2.81 -1.55
CA ALA A 203 -0.75 -2.66 -3.01
C ALA A 203 -0.38 -1.24 -3.43
N TRP A 204 -0.91 -0.22 -2.73
CA TRP A 204 -0.57 1.17 -3.00
C TRP A 204 0.90 1.50 -2.72
N LYS A 205 1.48 0.99 -1.64
CA LYS A 205 2.92 1.16 -1.36
C LYS A 205 3.80 0.59 -2.47
N ASP A 206 3.46 -0.61 -2.95
CA ASP A 206 4.22 -1.26 -4.01
C ASP A 206 4.02 -0.55 -5.36
N HIS A 207 2.81 -0.06 -5.64
CA HIS A 207 2.52 0.74 -6.81
C HIS A 207 3.31 2.05 -6.83
N LEU A 208 3.46 2.74 -5.69
CA LEU A 208 4.29 3.95 -5.61
C LEU A 208 5.74 3.68 -6.03
N ARG A 209 6.32 2.54 -5.60
CA ARG A 209 7.66 2.12 -6.02
C ARG A 209 7.73 1.86 -7.52
N GLY A 210 6.73 1.13 -8.06
CA GLY A 210 6.64 0.88 -9.51
C GLY A 210 6.50 2.16 -10.34
N MET A 211 5.80 3.17 -9.81
CA MET A 211 5.67 4.47 -10.46
C MET A 211 6.97 5.29 -10.44
N ASP A 212 7.76 5.18 -9.37
CA ASP A 212 9.09 5.80 -9.31
C ASP A 212 10.04 5.16 -10.32
N ASP A 213 10.02 3.83 -10.44
CA ASP A 213 10.80 3.08 -11.43
C ASP A 213 10.37 3.45 -12.87
N LEU A 214 9.06 3.54 -13.12
CA LEU A 214 8.53 3.99 -14.40
C LEU A 214 9.01 5.41 -14.73
N ARG A 215 8.96 6.34 -13.77
CA ARG A 215 9.42 7.71 -13.97
C ARG A 215 10.89 7.79 -14.36
N GLN A 216 11.72 6.90 -13.83
CA GLN A 216 13.13 6.82 -14.21
C GLN A 216 13.31 6.22 -15.62
N SER A 217 12.57 5.15 -15.94
CA SER A 217 12.70 4.44 -17.22
C SER A 217 12.27 5.29 -18.42
N VAL A 218 11.19 6.07 -18.29
CA VAL A 218 10.67 6.90 -19.39
C VAL A 218 11.59 8.04 -19.80
N ARG A 219 12.57 8.43 -18.95
CA ARG A 219 13.58 9.43 -19.33
C ARG A 219 14.40 8.98 -20.55
N ASN A 220 14.57 7.69 -20.73
CA ASN A 220 15.31 7.11 -21.86
C ASN A 220 14.50 7.17 -23.18
N ALA A 221 13.20 7.38 -23.13
CA ALA A 221 12.34 7.46 -24.32
C ALA A 221 12.67 8.64 -25.24
N THR A 222 13.34 9.68 -24.72
CA THR A 222 13.83 10.79 -25.53
C THR A 222 14.84 10.35 -26.60
N TYR A 223 15.60 9.28 -26.37
CA TYR A 223 16.52 8.70 -27.37
C TYR A 223 15.77 8.09 -28.56
N GLU A 224 14.52 7.65 -28.35
CA GLU A 224 13.66 7.10 -29.39
C GLU A 224 12.78 8.17 -30.08
N GLN A 225 12.99 9.46 -29.80
CA GLN A 225 12.18 10.58 -30.30
C GLN A 225 10.70 10.49 -29.90
N LYS A 226 10.38 9.78 -28.84
CA LYS A 226 9.03 9.69 -28.28
C LYS A 226 8.86 10.70 -27.13
N ASP A 227 7.63 11.16 -26.93
CA ASP A 227 7.28 12.03 -25.81
C ASP A 227 7.28 11.23 -24.50
N PRO A 228 8.22 11.50 -23.57
CA PRO A 228 8.32 10.77 -22.31
C PRO A 228 7.05 10.89 -21.45
N LEU A 229 6.39 12.05 -21.47
CA LEU A 229 5.18 12.29 -20.69
C LEU A 229 4.00 11.44 -21.19
N LEU A 230 3.86 11.33 -22.52
CA LEU A 230 2.81 10.50 -23.11
C LEU A 230 2.99 9.02 -22.77
N ILE A 231 4.22 8.53 -22.87
CA ILE A 231 4.56 7.15 -22.48
C ILE A 231 4.28 6.93 -21.00
N TYR A 232 4.73 7.88 -20.14
CA TYR A 232 4.48 7.81 -18.71
C TYR A 232 2.99 7.71 -18.40
N LYS A 233 2.14 8.56 -18.97
CA LYS A 233 0.69 8.53 -18.77
C LYS A 233 0.09 7.18 -19.16
N PHE A 234 0.50 6.63 -20.28
CA PHE A 234 -0.02 5.37 -20.79
C PHE A 234 0.41 4.16 -19.94
N GLU A 235 1.69 4.08 -19.63
CA GLU A 235 2.20 2.98 -18.80
C GLU A 235 1.74 3.10 -17.34
N ALA A 236 1.66 4.31 -16.79
CA ALA A 236 1.11 4.57 -15.47
C ALA A 236 -0.37 4.13 -15.35
N PHE A 237 -1.15 4.33 -16.42
CA PHE A 237 -2.54 3.86 -16.45
C PHE A 237 -2.62 2.33 -16.43
N LYS A 238 -1.80 1.65 -17.23
CA LYS A 238 -1.74 0.18 -17.25
C LYS A 238 -1.32 -0.40 -15.89
N LEU A 239 -0.25 0.15 -15.29
CA LEU A 239 0.22 -0.27 -13.98
C LEU A 239 -0.87 -0.09 -12.91
N PHE A 240 -1.60 1.02 -12.97
CA PHE A 240 -2.69 1.27 -12.03
C PHE A 240 -3.87 0.31 -12.23
N GLN A 241 -4.28 0.05 -13.48
CA GLN A 241 -5.31 -0.94 -13.76
C GLN A 241 -4.93 -2.33 -13.27
N GLN A 242 -3.68 -2.75 -13.53
CA GLN A 242 -3.19 -4.04 -13.08
C GLN A 242 -3.17 -4.14 -11.56
N MET A 243 -2.66 -3.11 -10.86
CA MET A 243 -2.66 -3.05 -9.41
C MET A 243 -4.09 -3.15 -8.84
N MET A 244 -5.06 -2.45 -9.42
CA MET A 244 -6.46 -2.51 -8.99
C MET A 244 -7.05 -3.91 -9.17
N LEU A 245 -6.81 -4.56 -10.31
CA LEU A 245 -7.28 -5.89 -10.60
C LEU A 245 -6.66 -6.95 -9.67
N ASP A 246 -5.34 -6.89 -9.47
CA ASP A 246 -4.63 -7.81 -8.58
C ASP A 246 -5.06 -7.63 -7.12
N THR A 247 -5.32 -6.39 -6.71
CA THR A 247 -5.90 -6.09 -5.39
C THR A 247 -7.31 -6.68 -5.27
N ASN A 248 -8.18 -6.51 -6.26
CA ASN A 248 -9.50 -7.11 -6.29
C ASN A 248 -9.44 -8.64 -6.19
N LYS A 249 -8.58 -9.27 -7.01
CA LYS A 249 -8.37 -10.73 -6.98
C LYS A 249 -7.94 -11.20 -5.60
N THR A 250 -7.01 -10.50 -4.97
CA THR A 250 -6.50 -10.87 -3.65
C THR A 250 -7.56 -10.71 -2.56
N ILE A 251 -8.33 -9.61 -2.58
CA ILE A 251 -9.44 -9.38 -1.64
C ILE A 251 -10.49 -10.48 -1.79
N ILE A 252 -10.98 -10.72 -3.00
CA ILE A 252 -12.03 -11.71 -3.23
C ILE A 252 -11.53 -13.12 -2.94
N SER A 253 -10.31 -13.48 -3.34
CA SER A 253 -9.71 -14.77 -3.00
C SER A 253 -9.62 -14.99 -1.50
N PHE A 254 -9.21 -13.96 -0.73
CA PHE A 254 -9.20 -14.05 0.73
C PHE A 254 -10.62 -14.24 1.27
N LEU A 255 -11.57 -13.41 0.88
CA LEU A 255 -12.95 -13.48 1.36
C LEU A 255 -13.63 -14.81 1.02
N MET A 256 -13.34 -15.39 -0.16
CA MET A 256 -13.87 -16.69 -0.58
C MET A 256 -13.23 -17.87 0.17
N ARG A 257 -12.00 -17.75 0.69
CA ARG A 257 -11.30 -18.80 1.42
C ARG A 257 -11.34 -18.62 2.92
N ALA A 258 -11.45 -17.39 3.41
CA ALA A 258 -11.35 -17.08 4.83
C ALA A 258 -12.30 -17.94 5.66
N GLY A 259 -11.77 -18.55 6.68
CA GLY A 259 -12.49 -19.34 7.67
C GLY A 259 -11.94 -19.07 9.06
N ILE A 260 -12.67 -19.52 10.07
CA ILE A 260 -12.22 -19.48 11.45
C ILE A 260 -11.28 -20.69 11.66
N PRO A 261 -10.03 -20.49 12.16
CA PRO A 261 -9.13 -21.60 12.40
C PRO A 261 -9.71 -22.57 13.42
N VAL A 262 -9.73 -23.86 13.07
CA VAL A 262 -10.39 -24.92 13.85
C VAL A 262 -9.51 -25.47 15.00
N GLU A 263 -8.24 -25.00 15.09
CA GLU A 263 -7.26 -25.63 15.98
C GLU A 263 -7.59 -25.65 17.48
N ASN A 264 -8.59 -24.86 17.95
CA ASN A 264 -8.92 -24.80 19.38
C ASN A 264 -10.42 -24.73 19.72
N GLY A 265 -11.35 -25.15 18.85
CA GLY A 265 -12.78 -25.13 19.18
C GLY A 265 -13.35 -23.73 19.53
N PRO A 266 -14.40 -23.63 20.37
CA PRO A 266 -15.02 -22.35 20.73
C PRO A 266 -14.11 -21.37 21.51
N GLU A 267 -12.91 -21.78 21.92
CA GLU A 267 -11.93 -20.94 22.61
C GLU A 267 -11.19 -19.95 21.69
N THR A 268 -11.39 -20.00 20.38
CA THR A 268 -10.76 -19.09 19.43
C THR A 268 -11.29 -17.65 19.49
N VAL A 269 -12.48 -17.46 20.05
CA VAL A 269 -13.05 -16.12 20.26
C VAL A 269 -12.71 -15.65 21.67
N LYS A 270 -11.81 -14.68 21.79
CA LYS A 270 -11.38 -14.16 23.10
C LYS A 270 -12.08 -12.84 23.40
N SER A 271 -12.62 -12.70 24.61
CA SER A 271 -13.05 -11.41 25.14
C SER A 271 -11.82 -10.61 25.59
N ILE A 272 -11.74 -9.35 25.18
CA ILE A 272 -10.72 -8.42 25.68
C ILE A 272 -11.41 -7.51 26.68
N PRO A 273 -10.92 -7.44 27.95
CA PRO A 273 -11.42 -6.43 28.88
C PRO A 273 -11.15 -5.04 28.31
N ASN A 274 -12.15 -4.15 28.40
CA ASN A 274 -12.00 -2.74 28.01
C ASN A 274 -10.90 -2.10 28.85
N GLN A 275 -9.69 -2.06 28.33
CA GLN A 275 -8.66 -1.20 28.90
C GLN A 275 -9.01 0.24 28.48
N HIS A 276 -9.65 0.97 29.38
CA HIS A 276 -9.68 2.42 29.29
C HIS A 276 -8.24 2.93 29.33
N THR A 277 -7.69 3.18 28.17
CA THR A 277 -6.43 3.92 28.09
C THR A 277 -6.73 5.33 28.52
N ASP A 278 -6.30 5.67 29.74
CA ASP A 278 -6.44 7.03 30.25
C ASP A 278 -5.56 7.96 29.39
N MET A 279 -6.22 8.64 28.45
CA MET A 279 -5.57 9.58 27.52
C MET A 279 -5.06 10.84 28.22
N SER A 280 -5.34 11.04 29.51
CA SER A 280 -4.89 12.20 30.28
C SER A 280 -3.37 12.20 30.51
N SER A 281 -2.71 11.04 30.37
CA SER A 281 -1.26 10.88 30.53
C SER A 281 -0.48 10.99 29.21
N MET A 282 -1.15 11.06 28.06
CA MET A 282 -0.48 11.25 26.76
C MET A 282 -0.19 12.74 26.52
N ARG A 283 1.03 13.16 26.82
CA ARG A 283 1.57 14.43 26.35
C ARG A 283 1.98 14.30 24.90
N THR A 284 1.22 14.91 24.00
CA THR A 284 1.65 15.15 22.61
C THR A 284 2.79 16.18 22.63
N LYS A 285 4.03 15.74 22.45
CA LYS A 285 5.12 16.66 22.08
C LYS A 285 4.91 17.07 20.63
N HIS A 286 4.43 18.28 20.45
CA HIS A 286 4.52 18.98 19.17
C HIS A 286 5.98 19.47 19.05
N GLU A 287 6.79 18.87 18.21
CA GLU A 287 8.04 19.48 17.77
C GLU A 287 7.68 20.63 16.84
N GLN A 288 7.69 21.85 17.39
CA GLN A 288 7.74 23.07 16.59
C GLN A 288 9.11 23.14 15.93
N PHE A 289 9.16 23.08 14.61
CA PHE A 289 10.30 23.52 13.83
C PHE A 289 10.35 25.06 13.90
N GLY A 290 11.34 25.59 14.54
CA GLY A 290 11.67 27.02 14.49
C GLY A 290 12.18 27.60 15.81
N ASP A 291 13.40 28.07 15.73
CA ASP A 291 14.16 28.97 16.63
C ASP A 291 14.95 28.37 17.77
N ASP A 292 16.26 28.41 17.53
CA ASP A 292 17.34 28.31 18.49
C ASP A 292 17.22 29.40 19.60
N GLN A 293 17.06 28.95 20.84
CA GLN A 293 17.77 29.55 21.97
C GLN A 293 17.77 28.58 23.17
N PRO A 294 18.91 28.43 23.90
CA PRO A 294 19.00 27.49 25.00
C PRO A 294 18.60 28.17 26.32
N GLU A 295 17.52 27.72 26.94
CA GLU A 295 17.28 27.98 28.34
C GLU A 295 17.50 26.72 29.18
N HIS A 296 18.46 26.85 30.12
CA HIS A 296 18.73 25.93 31.20
C HIS A 296 17.50 25.80 32.10
N ASP A 297 17.06 24.58 32.36
CA ASP A 297 16.46 24.25 33.64
C ASP A 297 16.86 22.85 34.10
N ALA A 298 17.50 22.88 35.25
CA ALA A 298 18.00 21.72 35.96
C ALA A 298 16.86 21.09 36.76
N SER A 299 16.55 19.86 36.50
CA SER A 299 16.17 18.86 37.50
C SER A 299 15.64 17.59 36.84
N TYR A 300 16.47 16.60 36.75
CA TYR A 300 16.17 15.18 37.02
C TYR A 300 17.47 14.39 36.91
N ALA A 301 18.09 14.22 38.05
CA ALA A 301 19.19 13.30 38.25
C ALA A 301 18.68 11.85 38.25
N ASN A 302 19.53 10.97 37.68
CA ASN A 302 19.58 9.53 37.86
C ASN A 302 18.71 8.63 36.91
N ALA A 303 19.32 8.32 35.76
CA ALA A 303 19.47 6.94 35.27
C ALA A 303 20.57 6.95 34.19
N GLU A 304 21.73 6.43 34.51
CA GLU A 304 22.84 6.28 33.57
C GLU A 304 22.49 5.27 32.47
N ALA A 305 22.26 5.77 31.26
CA ALA A 305 22.32 4.96 30.05
C ALA A 305 23.78 4.91 29.56
N PRO A 306 24.31 3.75 29.14
CA PRO A 306 25.70 3.64 28.70
C PRO A 306 25.95 4.52 27.48
N LYS A 307 26.87 5.46 27.59
CA LYS A 307 27.36 6.31 26.51
C LYS A 307 27.96 5.42 25.41
N ARG A 308 27.34 5.40 24.25
CA ARG A 308 27.95 4.84 23.02
C ARG A 308 29.14 5.72 22.67
N MET A 309 30.36 5.16 22.79
CA MET A 309 31.57 5.83 22.33
C MET A 309 31.50 6.01 20.81
N PRO A 310 31.91 7.16 20.26
CA PRO A 310 32.06 7.33 18.81
C PRO A 310 33.08 6.32 18.29
N ILE A 311 32.75 5.63 17.20
CA ILE A 311 33.69 4.78 16.49
C ILE A 311 34.68 5.74 15.80
N GLU A 312 35.93 5.79 16.29
CA GLU A 312 37.01 6.49 15.60
C GLU A 312 37.28 5.79 14.27
N ALA A 313 37.03 6.51 13.18
CA ALA A 313 37.42 6.02 11.87
C ALA A 313 38.95 5.93 11.78
N ALA A 314 39.46 4.76 11.37
CA ALA A 314 40.91 4.58 11.17
C ALA A 314 41.46 5.68 10.25
N PRO A 315 42.62 6.27 10.58
CA PRO A 315 43.19 7.36 9.80
C PRO A 315 43.43 6.91 8.34
N LYS A 316 42.95 7.73 7.39
CA LYS A 316 43.16 7.46 5.96
C LYS A 316 44.64 7.58 5.64
N ILE A 317 45.29 6.45 5.30
CA ILE A 317 46.68 6.38 4.93
C ILE A 317 46.86 6.92 3.51
N GLY A 318 47.67 7.96 3.35
CA GLY A 318 47.99 8.54 2.06
C GLY A 318 48.86 7.62 1.21
N ARG A 319 48.72 7.72 -0.10
CA ARG A 319 49.49 6.88 -1.07
C ARG A 319 51.00 6.96 -0.90
N ASN A 320 51.54 8.06 -0.36
CA ASN A 320 52.94 8.30 -0.13
C ASN A 320 53.43 8.07 1.31
N ASP A 321 52.49 7.74 2.23
CA ASP A 321 52.81 7.50 3.64
C ASP A 321 53.52 6.15 3.83
N VAL A 322 54.19 5.99 4.96
CA VAL A 322 54.86 4.74 5.30
C VAL A 322 53.82 3.65 5.54
N CYS A 323 54.01 2.48 4.93
CA CYS A 323 53.04 1.40 5.04
C CYS A 323 52.96 0.88 6.50
N PRO A 324 51.74 0.73 7.06
CA PRO A 324 51.55 0.32 8.46
C PRO A 324 52.00 -1.14 8.74
N CYS A 325 52.39 -1.91 7.72
CA CYS A 325 52.90 -3.26 7.90
C CYS A 325 54.33 -3.32 8.47
N GLY A 326 54.97 -2.20 8.75
CA GLY A 326 56.32 -2.14 9.31
C GLY A 326 57.44 -2.37 8.31
N SER A 327 57.16 -2.46 7.00
CA SER A 327 58.18 -2.74 5.97
C SER A 327 59.07 -1.54 5.58
N GLY A 328 58.84 -0.37 6.15
CA GLY A 328 59.55 0.88 5.84
C GLY A 328 59.33 1.44 4.42
N LYS A 329 58.49 0.77 3.59
CA LYS A 329 58.17 1.20 2.22
C LYS A 329 56.93 2.07 2.20
N LYS A 330 56.84 2.96 1.18
CA LYS A 330 55.64 3.78 0.96
C LYS A 330 54.44 2.89 0.63
N PHE A 331 53.21 3.26 1.07
CA PHE A 331 51.98 2.48 0.92
C PHE A 331 51.78 2.04 -0.55
N LYS A 332 51.97 2.94 -1.53
CA LYS A 332 51.90 2.64 -2.99
C LYS A 332 52.87 1.59 -3.48
N SER A 333 53.96 1.35 -2.75
CA SER A 333 55.00 0.36 -3.12
C SER A 333 54.91 -0.93 -2.31
N CYS A 334 53.89 -1.04 -1.43
CA CYS A 334 53.66 -2.20 -0.56
C CYS A 334 52.20 -2.68 -0.72
N HIS A 335 51.34 -2.44 0.22
CA HIS A 335 49.93 -2.90 0.21
C HIS A 335 49.03 -2.08 -0.71
N GLY A 336 49.42 -0.88 -1.14
CA GLY A 336 48.71 -0.06 -2.12
C GLY A 336 49.10 -0.31 -3.59
N ARG A 337 49.66 -1.47 -3.93
CA ARG A 337 50.13 -1.77 -5.29
C ARG A 337 49.05 -2.24 -6.27
N GLY A 338 47.80 -2.27 -5.86
CA GLY A 338 46.67 -2.72 -6.68
C GLY A 338 45.40 -1.88 -6.53
N VAL A 339 45.49 -0.64 -5.95
CA VAL A 339 44.37 0.26 -5.79
C VAL A 339 44.61 1.55 -6.57
#